data_50ae70a4504aaddb520624879e4f97e9
#
_entry.id   50ae70a4504aaddb520624879e4f97e9
#
_cell.length_a   1.000
_cell.length_b   1.000
_cell.length_c   1.000
_cell.angle_alpha   90.00
_cell.angle_beta   90.00
_cell.angle_gamma   90.00
#
_symmetry.space_group_name_H-M   'P 1'
#
loop_
_entity.id
_entity.type
_entity.pdbx_description
1 polymer ?
#
loop_
_entity_poly.entity_id
_entity_poly.type
_entity_poly.pdbx_seq_one_letter_code
_entity_poly.pdbx_strand_id
1 'polypeptide(L)'
;MGRRLRRWARRAVLAALAAGCSALAAGGVGMATGHRLLIVRSGSMAPAIAAGDAVVVRAARPHAVRAGDVVTFADPSRSGRLLTHRVRQVLPEPGRFAFVTQGDANTGQERWTMSSDDTLATVVLRLPKAGYGLAGLGVPELRAGLVLVAGLLLSSAALQRIWAR
;
A
#
# COMPACT_ATOMS: atom_id res chain seq x y z
N MET A 1 -15.02 -1.68 41.49
CA MET A 1 -14.58 -0.98 40.26
C MET A 1 -13.58 -1.78 39.42
N GLY A 2 -12.73 -2.63 39.95
CA GLY A 2 -11.66 -3.34 39.21
C GLY A 2 -12.09 -4.40 38.20
N ARG A 3 -13.18 -5.15 38.42
CA ARG A 3 -13.59 -6.25 37.50
C ARG A 3 -14.15 -5.75 36.16
N ARG A 4 -14.85 -4.62 36.12
CA ARG A 4 -15.36 -4.01 34.87
C ARG A 4 -14.22 -3.47 34.04
N LEU A 5 -13.25 -2.76 34.65
CA LEU A 5 -12.09 -2.20 33.97
C LEU A 5 -11.22 -3.31 33.33
N ARG A 6 -10.99 -4.44 34.04
CA ARG A 6 -10.27 -5.59 33.51
C ARG A 6 -10.98 -6.26 32.33
N ARG A 7 -12.32 -6.31 32.32
CA ARG A 7 -13.09 -6.85 31.18
C ARG A 7 -12.98 -5.95 29.96
N TRP A 8 -13.04 -4.62 30.13
CA TRP A 8 -12.88 -3.67 29.03
C TRP A 8 -11.46 -3.71 28.45
N ALA A 9 -10.44 -3.70 29.28
CA ALA A 9 -9.04 -3.83 28.84
C ALA A 9 -8.81 -5.13 28.06
N ARG A 10 -9.34 -6.26 28.53
CA ARG A 10 -9.24 -7.54 27.81
C ARG A 10 -9.94 -7.52 26.46
N ARG A 11 -11.13 -6.91 26.35
CA ARG A 11 -11.84 -6.77 25.07
C ARG A 11 -11.08 -5.89 24.09
N ALA A 12 -10.50 -4.78 24.56
CA ALA A 12 -9.69 -3.89 23.75
C ALA A 12 -8.44 -4.61 23.19
N VAL A 13 -7.75 -5.39 24.03
CA VAL A 13 -6.59 -6.19 23.60
C VAL A 13 -6.98 -7.24 22.57
N LEU A 14 -8.07 -7.97 22.81
CA LEU A 14 -8.53 -8.98 21.84
C LEU A 14 -8.95 -8.35 20.51
N ALA A 15 -9.62 -7.19 20.52
CA ALA A 15 -9.98 -6.46 19.33
C ALA A 15 -8.72 -5.98 18.56
N ALA A 16 -7.72 -5.46 19.26
CA ALA A 16 -6.46 -5.03 18.65
C ALA A 16 -5.68 -6.21 18.03
N LEU A 17 -5.64 -7.35 18.71
CA LEU A 17 -5.02 -8.57 18.17
C LEU A 17 -5.77 -9.10 16.93
N ALA A 18 -7.11 -9.13 16.97
CA ALA A 18 -7.92 -9.54 15.83
C ALA A 18 -7.72 -8.61 14.64
N ALA A 19 -7.68 -7.29 14.86
CA ALA A 19 -7.39 -6.30 13.83
C ALA A 19 -5.98 -6.48 13.24
N GLY A 20 -4.97 -6.72 14.08
CA GLY A 20 -3.59 -7.00 13.66
C GLY A 20 -3.49 -8.27 12.82
N CYS A 21 -4.09 -9.38 13.26
CA CYS A 21 -4.13 -10.63 12.50
C CYS A 21 -4.86 -10.47 11.16
N SER A 22 -5.97 -9.73 11.13
CA SER A 22 -6.70 -9.46 9.89
C SER A 22 -5.88 -8.62 8.91
N ALA A 23 -5.15 -7.62 9.40
CA ALA A 23 -4.26 -6.80 8.58
C ALA A 23 -3.09 -7.62 7.98
N LEU A 24 -2.49 -8.51 8.78
CA LEU A 24 -1.43 -9.43 8.32
C LEU A 24 -1.96 -10.42 7.28
N ALA A 25 -3.14 -11.00 7.49
CA ALA A 25 -3.77 -11.90 6.54
C ALA A 25 -4.10 -11.18 5.23
N ALA A 26 -4.67 -9.97 5.29
CA ALA A 26 -4.95 -9.15 4.11
C ALA A 26 -3.69 -8.80 3.33
N GLY A 27 -2.58 -8.46 4.03
CA GLY A 27 -1.28 -8.22 3.41
C GLY A 27 -0.71 -9.46 2.72
N GLY A 28 -0.80 -10.62 3.36
CA GLY A 28 -0.36 -11.89 2.78
C GLY A 28 -1.15 -12.30 1.53
N VAL A 29 -2.47 -12.15 1.56
CA VAL A 29 -3.33 -12.39 0.39
C VAL A 29 -3.03 -11.41 -0.73
N GLY A 30 -2.80 -10.12 -0.42
CA GLY A 30 -2.42 -9.11 -1.40
C GLY A 30 -1.14 -9.50 -2.16
N MET A 31 -0.11 -9.95 -1.44
CA MET A 31 1.14 -10.42 -2.07
C MET A 31 0.93 -11.66 -2.94
N ALA A 32 0.14 -12.62 -2.48
CA ALA A 32 -0.17 -13.85 -3.23
C ALA A 32 -0.97 -13.58 -4.51
N THR A 33 -1.76 -12.50 -4.55
CA THR A 33 -2.58 -12.08 -5.70
C THR A 33 -1.88 -11.06 -6.61
N GLY A 34 -0.58 -10.82 -6.43
CA GLY A 34 0.21 -9.89 -7.25
C GLY A 34 -0.09 -8.41 -6.99
N HIS A 35 -0.75 -8.10 -5.87
CA HIS A 35 -0.96 -6.72 -5.44
C HIS A 35 0.23 -6.23 -4.62
N ARG A 36 0.59 -4.96 -4.79
CA ARG A 36 1.63 -4.29 -4.01
C ARG A 36 1.10 -3.00 -3.43
N LEU A 37 1.58 -2.66 -2.23
CA LEU A 37 1.25 -1.41 -1.56
C LEU A 37 2.39 -0.41 -1.74
N LEU A 38 2.09 0.76 -2.25
CA LEU A 38 3.05 1.85 -2.45
C LEU A 38 2.62 3.08 -1.64
N ILE A 39 3.59 3.77 -1.05
CA ILE A 39 3.37 5.05 -0.35
C ILE A 39 3.66 6.19 -1.32
N VAL A 40 2.69 7.07 -1.49
CA VAL A 40 2.80 8.24 -2.36
C VAL A 40 3.57 9.34 -1.64
N ARG A 41 4.71 9.75 -2.22
CA ARG A 41 5.61 10.74 -1.63
C ARG A 41 5.51 12.13 -2.26
N SER A 42 4.85 12.24 -3.42
CA SER A 42 4.74 13.51 -4.16
C SER A 42 3.30 13.94 -4.32
N GLY A 43 3.07 15.21 -4.59
CA GLY A 43 1.75 15.79 -4.83
C GLY A 43 1.35 15.83 -6.31
N SER A 44 2.11 15.20 -7.23
CA SER A 44 1.85 15.29 -8.68
C SER A 44 0.47 14.78 -9.11
N MET A 45 -0.17 13.94 -8.28
CA MET A 45 -1.50 13.39 -8.52
C MET A 45 -2.60 14.05 -7.68
N ALA A 46 -2.30 15.17 -7.01
CA ALA A 46 -3.31 15.93 -6.27
C ALA A 46 -4.35 16.54 -7.23
N PRO A 47 -5.63 16.66 -6.83
CA PRO A 47 -6.20 16.24 -5.54
C PRO A 47 -6.59 14.75 -5.51
N ALA A 48 -6.53 14.03 -6.65
CA ALA A 48 -7.02 12.66 -6.73
C ALA A 48 -6.23 11.70 -5.82
N ILE A 49 -4.90 11.84 -5.76
CA ILE A 49 -4.02 11.09 -4.86
C ILE A 49 -3.03 12.10 -4.27
N ALA A 50 -3.01 12.24 -2.94
CA ALA A 50 -2.17 13.19 -2.24
C ALA A 50 -0.88 12.53 -1.70
N ALA A 51 0.13 13.35 -1.43
CA ALA A 51 1.28 12.90 -0.66
C ALA A 51 0.85 12.38 0.71
N GLY A 52 1.40 11.25 1.17
CA GLY A 52 0.99 10.57 2.40
C GLY A 52 -0.16 9.58 2.23
N ASP A 53 -0.75 9.46 1.04
CA ASP A 53 -1.66 8.36 0.73
C ASP A 53 -0.87 7.07 0.49
N ALA A 54 -1.54 5.93 0.64
CA ALA A 54 -1.06 4.67 0.12
C ALA A 54 -1.94 4.23 -1.05
N VAL A 55 -1.35 3.57 -2.03
CA VAL A 55 -2.06 3.00 -3.17
C VAL A 55 -1.77 1.52 -3.29
N VAL A 56 -2.79 0.75 -3.58
CA VAL A 56 -2.65 -0.65 -3.95
C VAL A 56 -2.53 -0.70 -5.47
N VAL A 57 -1.46 -1.32 -5.94
CA VAL A 57 -1.22 -1.51 -7.37
C VAL A 57 -1.25 -2.99 -7.73
N ARG A 58 -1.67 -3.29 -8.94
CA ARG A 58 -1.67 -4.62 -9.53
C ARG A 58 -0.88 -4.59 -10.84
N ALA A 59 -0.13 -5.65 -11.11
CA ALA A 59 0.51 -5.83 -12.41
C ALA A 59 -0.57 -5.96 -13.51
N ALA A 60 -0.40 -5.22 -14.59
CA ALA A 60 -1.25 -5.26 -15.77
C ALA A 60 -0.40 -5.31 -17.03
N ARG A 61 -0.87 -6.01 -18.07
CA ARG A 61 -0.27 -5.99 -19.40
C ARG A 61 -0.58 -4.66 -20.09
N PRO A 62 0.30 -4.14 -20.97
CA PRO A 62 0.08 -2.86 -21.66
C PRO A 62 -1.24 -2.76 -22.41
N HIS A 63 -1.68 -3.85 -23.06
CA HIS A 63 -2.94 -3.89 -23.81
C HIS A 63 -4.20 -3.81 -22.91
N ALA A 64 -4.09 -4.07 -21.62
CA ALA A 64 -5.19 -3.96 -20.67
C ALA A 64 -5.36 -2.55 -20.10
N VAL A 65 -4.35 -1.68 -20.28
CA VAL A 65 -4.35 -0.30 -19.74
C VAL A 65 -5.09 0.64 -20.70
N ARG A 66 -5.86 1.55 -20.13
CA ARG A 66 -6.71 2.50 -20.88
C ARG A 66 -6.42 3.93 -20.45
N ALA A 67 -6.81 4.87 -21.32
CA ALA A 67 -6.85 6.28 -20.93
C ALA A 67 -7.75 6.46 -19.69
N GLY A 68 -7.26 7.24 -18.72
CA GLY A 68 -7.89 7.43 -17.42
C GLY A 68 -7.30 6.59 -16.30
N ASP A 69 -6.70 5.43 -16.59
CA ASP A 69 -6.02 4.61 -15.59
C ASP A 69 -4.86 5.36 -14.94
N VAL A 70 -4.63 5.09 -13.67
CA VAL A 70 -3.44 5.59 -12.96
C VAL A 70 -2.42 4.47 -12.90
N VAL A 71 -1.23 4.74 -13.43
CA VAL A 71 -0.14 3.76 -13.54
C VAL A 71 1.09 4.23 -12.80
N THR A 72 1.86 3.27 -12.29
CA THR A 72 3.18 3.50 -11.70
C THR A 72 4.23 2.86 -12.61
N PHE A 73 5.20 3.65 -13.02
CA PHE A 73 6.26 3.27 -13.96
C PHE A 73 7.60 3.91 -13.57
N ALA A 74 8.68 3.40 -14.15
CA ALA A 74 10.02 3.98 -13.94
C ALA A 74 10.10 5.34 -14.64
N ASP A 75 10.66 6.34 -13.94
CA ASP A 75 10.88 7.67 -14.49
C ASP A 75 11.87 7.60 -15.66
N PRO A 76 11.46 7.97 -16.90
CA PRO A 76 12.35 7.91 -18.05
C PRO A 76 13.56 8.85 -17.94
N SER A 77 13.43 9.89 -17.12
CA SER A 77 14.46 10.93 -16.95
C SER A 77 15.39 10.69 -15.75
N ARG A 78 15.00 9.80 -14.82
CA ARG A 78 15.75 9.53 -13.57
C ARG A 78 15.72 8.08 -13.18
N SER A 79 16.86 7.41 -13.30
CA SER A 79 17.02 6.01 -12.87
C SER A 79 16.67 5.83 -11.37
N GLY A 80 15.99 4.73 -11.05
CA GLY A 80 15.63 4.35 -9.69
C GLY A 80 14.44 5.10 -9.08
N ARG A 81 13.80 6.02 -9.82
CA ARG A 81 12.60 6.73 -9.40
C ARG A 81 11.35 6.11 -10.04
N LEU A 82 10.28 6.01 -9.26
CA LEU A 82 8.96 5.64 -9.75
C LEU A 82 8.07 6.89 -9.83
N LEU A 83 7.35 7.02 -10.94
CA LEU A 83 6.29 7.99 -11.14
C LEU A 83 4.94 7.30 -11.08
N THR A 84 3.95 7.98 -10.51
CA THR A 84 2.55 7.53 -10.54
C THR A 84 1.75 8.64 -11.19
N HIS A 85 1.29 8.40 -12.43
CA HIS A 85 0.58 9.40 -13.22
C HIS A 85 -0.63 8.78 -13.92
N ARG A 86 -1.52 9.63 -14.40
CA ARG A 86 -2.70 9.23 -15.15
C ARG A 86 -2.37 9.07 -16.63
N VAL A 87 -2.79 7.96 -17.21
CA VAL A 87 -2.72 7.71 -18.66
C VAL A 87 -3.66 8.65 -19.39
N ARG A 88 -3.10 9.42 -20.30
CA ARG A 88 -3.86 10.29 -21.23
C ARG A 88 -4.12 9.62 -22.56
N GLN A 89 -3.11 8.90 -23.06
CA GLN A 89 -3.21 8.15 -24.32
C GLN A 89 -2.44 6.85 -24.23
N VAL A 90 -2.93 5.84 -24.93
CA VAL A 90 -2.27 4.58 -25.19
C VAL A 90 -2.18 4.41 -26.70
N LEU A 91 -0.97 4.27 -27.21
CA LEU A 91 -0.69 4.19 -28.64
C LEU A 91 -0.04 2.81 -28.91
N PRO A 92 -0.80 1.85 -29.47
CA PRO A 92 -0.23 0.56 -29.85
C PRO A 92 0.75 0.74 -31.00
N GLU A 93 1.92 0.12 -30.89
CA GLU A 93 2.96 0.09 -31.91
C GLU A 93 3.39 -1.38 -32.12
N PRO A 94 3.99 -1.77 -33.25
CA PRO A 94 4.46 -3.13 -33.45
C PRO A 94 5.41 -3.59 -32.34
N GLY A 95 5.01 -4.61 -31.56
CA GLY A 95 5.79 -5.19 -30.48
C GLY A 95 5.88 -4.36 -29.19
N ARG A 96 5.27 -3.18 -29.12
CA ARG A 96 5.32 -2.28 -27.95
C ARG A 96 4.11 -1.38 -27.83
N PHE A 97 4.02 -0.68 -26.73
CA PHE A 97 3.01 0.37 -26.47
C PHE A 97 3.71 1.66 -26.09
N ALA A 98 3.29 2.77 -26.68
CA ALA A 98 3.64 4.10 -26.22
C ALA A 98 2.52 4.65 -25.33
N PHE A 99 2.91 5.23 -24.21
CA PHE A 99 2.02 5.85 -23.25
C PHE A 99 2.30 7.34 -23.17
N VAL A 100 1.25 8.14 -23.13
CA VAL A 100 1.28 9.54 -22.73
C VAL A 100 0.65 9.62 -21.36
N THR A 101 1.41 10.03 -20.36
CA THR A 101 0.98 10.13 -18.97
C THR A 101 1.13 11.56 -18.46
N GLN A 102 0.33 11.93 -17.46
CA GLN A 102 0.37 13.24 -16.84
C GLN A 102 -0.06 13.13 -15.38
N GLY A 103 0.67 13.77 -14.47
CA GLY A 103 0.21 13.98 -13.10
C GLY A 103 -1.00 14.92 -13.08
N ASP A 104 -1.99 14.63 -12.24
CA ASP A 104 -3.23 15.44 -12.18
C ASP A 104 -2.96 16.91 -11.78
N ALA A 105 -1.88 17.17 -11.03
CA ALA A 105 -1.43 18.51 -10.65
C ALA A 105 -0.36 19.09 -11.60
N ASN A 106 0.08 18.35 -12.62
CA ASN A 106 1.16 18.75 -13.51
C ASN A 106 0.60 19.39 -14.79
N THR A 107 1.34 20.35 -15.35
CA THR A 107 1.06 20.89 -16.71
C THR A 107 1.76 20.09 -17.80
N GLY A 108 2.89 19.46 -17.50
CA GLY A 108 3.68 18.66 -18.43
C GLY A 108 3.19 17.23 -18.53
N GLN A 109 3.42 16.64 -19.71
CA GLN A 109 3.14 15.23 -20.01
C GLN A 109 4.48 14.48 -20.19
N GLU A 110 4.50 13.22 -19.80
CA GLU A 110 5.60 12.31 -20.09
C GLU A 110 5.18 11.31 -21.19
N ARG A 111 6.06 11.11 -22.17
CA ARG A 111 5.91 10.06 -23.18
C ARG A 111 6.98 9.01 -22.97
N TRP A 112 6.57 7.77 -22.89
CA TRP A 112 7.46 6.62 -22.70
C TRP A 112 6.90 5.38 -23.40
N THR A 113 7.73 4.37 -23.62
CA THR A 113 7.36 3.14 -24.30
C THR A 113 7.75 1.94 -23.47
N MET A 114 7.03 0.82 -23.65
CA MET A 114 7.39 -0.46 -23.07
C MET A 114 7.03 -1.60 -24.03
N SER A 115 7.67 -2.75 -23.88
CA SER A 115 7.36 -3.95 -24.64
C SER A 115 5.93 -4.43 -24.37
N SER A 116 5.29 -5.03 -25.38
CA SER A 116 3.97 -5.67 -25.21
C SER A 116 3.98 -6.82 -24.20
N ASP A 117 5.15 -7.45 -23.99
CA ASP A 117 5.32 -8.57 -23.06
C ASP A 117 5.63 -8.14 -21.61
N ASP A 118 5.94 -6.86 -21.41
CA ASP A 118 6.20 -6.30 -20.09
C ASP A 118 4.93 -6.15 -19.26
N THR A 119 5.11 -5.80 -18.00
CA THR A 119 4.02 -5.47 -17.08
C THR A 119 4.28 -4.13 -16.40
N LEU A 120 3.22 -3.35 -16.21
CA LEU A 120 3.24 -2.13 -15.43
C LEU A 120 2.30 -2.22 -14.24
N ALA A 121 2.52 -1.37 -13.25
CA ALA A 121 1.70 -1.34 -12.05
C ALA A 121 0.52 -0.37 -12.25
N THR A 122 -0.72 -0.86 -12.19
CA THR A 122 -1.94 -0.05 -12.27
C THR A 122 -2.53 0.10 -10.88
N VAL A 123 -2.89 1.33 -10.51
CA VAL A 123 -3.54 1.64 -9.23
C VAL A 123 -4.97 1.13 -9.25
N VAL A 124 -5.30 0.26 -8.29
CA VAL A 124 -6.64 -0.32 -8.16
C VAL A 124 -7.40 0.21 -6.93
N LEU A 125 -6.68 0.71 -5.92
CA LEU A 125 -7.30 1.25 -4.71
C LEU A 125 -6.41 2.35 -4.12
N ARG A 126 -7.04 3.41 -3.63
CA ARG A 126 -6.40 4.47 -2.83
C ARG A 126 -6.81 4.33 -1.37
N LEU A 127 -5.84 4.49 -0.48
CA LEU A 127 -6.02 4.53 0.97
C LEU A 127 -5.55 5.91 1.47
N PRO A 128 -6.48 6.86 1.69
CA PRO A 128 -6.13 8.22 2.08
C PRO A 128 -5.37 8.25 3.41
N LYS A 129 -4.27 9.02 3.47
CA LYS A 129 -3.42 9.22 4.65
C LYS A 129 -2.82 7.96 5.28
N ALA A 130 -3.08 6.76 4.72
CA ALA A 130 -2.58 5.50 5.25
C ALA A 130 -1.05 5.39 5.15
N GLY A 131 -0.43 6.11 4.23
CA GLY A 131 1.02 6.12 4.05
C GLY A 131 1.78 6.64 5.27
N TYR A 132 1.24 7.58 6.03
CA TYR A 132 1.87 8.07 7.26
C TYR A 132 2.00 6.97 8.32
N GLY A 133 0.92 6.21 8.56
CA GLY A 133 0.96 5.07 9.49
C GLY A 133 1.86 3.95 9.00
N LEU A 134 1.78 3.62 7.71
CA LEU A 134 2.58 2.56 7.09
C LEU A 134 4.08 2.89 7.03
N ALA A 135 4.44 4.17 6.83
CA ALA A 135 5.82 4.62 6.87
C ALA A 135 6.44 4.35 8.24
N GLY A 136 5.69 4.61 9.34
CA GLY A 136 6.12 4.28 10.69
C GLY A 136 6.34 2.77 10.90
N LEU A 137 5.49 1.91 10.31
CA LEU A 137 5.67 0.45 10.37
C LEU A 137 6.89 -0.04 9.55
N GLY A 138 7.45 0.81 8.70
CA GLY A 138 8.70 0.53 7.98
C GLY A 138 9.95 0.60 8.85
N VAL A 139 9.87 1.22 10.03
CA VAL A 139 10.97 1.37 10.99
C VAL A 139 11.17 0.06 11.74
N PRO A 140 12.36 -0.60 11.62
CA PRO A 140 12.62 -1.91 12.25
C PRO A 140 12.35 -1.91 13.76
N GLU A 141 12.70 -0.83 14.43
CA GLU A 141 12.55 -0.64 15.87
C GLU A 141 11.07 -0.64 16.29
N LEU A 142 10.21 0.01 15.49
CA LEU A 142 8.78 0.03 15.74
C LEU A 142 8.14 -1.35 15.53
N ARG A 143 8.57 -2.08 14.51
CA ARG A 143 8.14 -3.47 14.29
C ARG A 143 8.56 -4.37 15.45
N ALA A 144 9.82 -4.29 15.87
CA ALA A 144 10.33 -5.03 17.00
C ALA A 144 9.56 -4.70 18.29
N GLY A 145 9.31 -3.41 18.54
CA GLY A 145 8.50 -2.94 19.66
C GLY A 145 7.08 -3.50 19.64
N LEU A 146 6.41 -3.49 18.50
CA LEU A 146 5.06 -4.05 18.36
C LEU A 146 5.02 -5.55 18.59
N VAL A 147 6.01 -6.30 18.11
CA VAL A 147 6.14 -7.75 18.32
C VAL A 147 6.38 -8.05 19.82
N LEU A 148 7.27 -7.29 20.48
CA LEU A 148 7.54 -7.43 21.92
C LEU A 148 6.29 -7.13 22.76
N VAL A 149 5.57 -6.06 22.48
CA VAL A 149 4.34 -5.71 23.18
C VAL A 149 3.27 -6.78 22.97
N ALA A 150 3.09 -7.28 21.76
CA ALA A 150 2.17 -8.38 21.47
C ALA A 150 2.56 -9.67 22.23
N GLY A 151 3.84 -10.01 22.25
CA GLY A 151 4.38 -11.15 23.01
C GLY A 151 4.13 -11.03 24.50
N LEU A 152 4.41 -9.87 25.10
CA LEU A 152 4.15 -9.60 26.52
C LEU A 152 2.67 -9.68 26.88
N LEU A 153 1.79 -9.14 26.03
CA LEU A 153 0.34 -9.22 26.23
C LEU A 153 -0.18 -10.65 26.14
N LEU A 154 0.32 -11.46 25.21
CA LEU A 154 -0.03 -12.86 25.09
C LEU A 154 0.47 -13.67 26.28
N SER A 155 1.71 -13.45 26.71
CA SER A 155 2.30 -14.11 27.88
C SER A 155 1.55 -13.75 29.17
N SER A 156 1.21 -12.48 29.36
CA SER A 156 0.42 -12.05 30.53
C SER A 156 -0.97 -12.65 30.56
N ALA A 157 -1.63 -12.76 29.40
CA ALA A 157 -2.94 -13.39 29.27
C ALA A 157 -2.88 -14.91 29.54
N ALA A 158 -1.81 -15.58 29.12
CA ALA A 158 -1.57 -16.99 29.39
C ALA A 158 -1.32 -17.25 30.89
N LEU A 159 -0.44 -16.47 31.53
CA LEU A 159 -0.16 -16.53 32.96
C LEU A 159 -1.44 -16.32 33.78
N GLN A 160 -2.27 -15.32 33.45
CA GLN A 160 -3.53 -15.10 34.14
C GLN A 160 -4.50 -16.29 34.04
N ARG A 161 -4.44 -17.07 32.95
CA ARG A 161 -5.25 -18.31 32.82
C ARG A 161 -4.74 -19.44 33.67
N ILE A 162 -3.42 -19.55 33.84
CA ILE A 162 -2.78 -20.59 34.66
C ILE A 162 -3.04 -20.33 36.14
N TRP A 163 -2.95 -19.07 36.58
CA TRP A 163 -3.15 -18.68 37.99
C TRP A 163 -4.59 -18.43 38.42
N ALA A 164 -5.54 -18.44 37.47
CA ALA A 164 -6.97 -18.30 37.75
C ALA A 164 -7.71 -19.65 37.92
N ARG A 165 -6.95 -20.75 37.89
CA ARG A 165 -7.41 -22.11 38.28
C ARG A 165 -6.98 -22.42 39.67
#